data_daf1bc621a690cb97343b51df313481e
#
_entry.id   daf1bc621a690cb97343b51df313481e
#
_cell.length_a   1.000
_cell.length_b   1.000
_cell.length_c   1.000
_cell.angle_alpha   90.00
_cell.angle_beta   90.00
_cell.angle_gamma   90.00
#
_symmetry.space_group_name_H-M   'P 1'
#
loop_
_entity.id
_entity.type
_entity.pdbx_description
1 polymer ?
#
loop_
_entity_poly.entity_id
_entity_poly.type
_entity_poly.pdbx_seq_one_letter_code
_entity_poly.pdbx_strand_id
1 'polypeptide(L)'
;MGMTNVRITRRATFAAGHILCRTDWSDAQNREVFGACVNDHGHNYIVEVTVGGPVDAETGMVVNLRHVDAVLRREFIDAVDHRHLNRDVDFLRGVIPTAENVALAAFHRLEPHLKPARLLKVRVVESENNAAEVSAELG
;
A
#
# COMPACT_ATOMS: atom_id res chain seq x y z
N MET A 1 15.94 12.66 -27.26
CA MET A 1 16.06 11.22 -27.06
C MET A 1 15.92 10.87 -25.60
N GLY A 2 14.91 10.13 -25.27
CA GLY A 2 14.72 9.68 -23.90
C GLY A 2 15.61 8.50 -23.54
N MET A 3 15.91 8.39 -22.26
CA MET A 3 16.57 7.20 -21.75
C MET A 3 15.55 6.07 -21.62
N THR A 4 16.03 4.84 -21.84
CA THR A 4 15.22 3.66 -21.59
C THR A 4 15.08 3.45 -20.09
N ASN A 5 13.84 3.38 -19.62
CA ASN A 5 13.54 3.16 -18.22
C ASN A 5 13.21 1.70 -17.96
N VAL A 6 13.60 1.26 -16.80
CA VAL A 6 13.30 -0.08 -16.30
C VAL A 6 12.42 0.06 -15.06
N ARG A 7 11.47 -0.84 -14.91
CA ARG A 7 10.64 -0.94 -13.72
C ARG A 7 11.08 -2.13 -12.91
N ILE A 8 11.21 -1.93 -11.60
CA ILE A 8 11.44 -3.03 -10.67
C ILE A 8 10.38 -3.02 -9.60
N THR A 9 10.05 -4.20 -9.10
CA THR A 9 9.00 -4.35 -8.09
C THR A 9 9.57 -5.07 -6.88
N ARG A 10 9.34 -4.47 -5.71
CA ARG A 10 9.63 -5.07 -4.42
C ARG A 10 8.31 -5.47 -3.77
N ARG A 11 8.26 -6.69 -3.23
CA ARG A 11 7.08 -7.24 -2.60
C ARG A 11 7.35 -7.50 -1.13
N ALA A 12 6.37 -7.22 -0.27
CA ALA A 12 6.40 -7.58 1.13
C ALA A 12 5.01 -8.00 1.57
N THR A 13 4.94 -8.68 2.72
CA THR A 13 3.67 -9.13 3.27
C THR A 13 3.45 -8.51 4.64
N PHE A 14 2.19 -8.37 5.02
CA PHE A 14 1.81 -7.98 6.37
C PHE A 14 0.45 -8.59 6.71
N ALA A 15 0.24 -8.85 7.98
CA ALA A 15 -1.03 -9.34 8.50
C ALA A 15 -1.69 -8.22 9.29
N ALA A 16 -2.96 -7.93 9.02
CA ALA A 16 -3.66 -6.87 9.72
C ALA A 16 -5.14 -7.16 9.81
N GLY A 17 -5.75 -6.67 10.89
CA GLY A 17 -7.19 -6.72 11.07
C GLY A 17 -7.83 -5.41 10.67
N HIS A 18 -9.10 -5.44 10.31
CA HIS A 18 -9.88 -4.26 10.04
C HIS A 18 -11.38 -4.53 10.08
N ILE A 19 -12.14 -3.44 10.11
CA ILE A 19 -13.57 -3.45 9.83
C ILE A 19 -13.87 -2.36 8.82
N LEU A 20 -14.88 -2.56 8.00
CA LEU A 20 -15.36 -1.54 7.07
C LEU A 20 -16.68 -0.99 7.61
N CYS A 21 -16.67 0.26 8.01
CA CYS A 21 -17.87 0.94 8.49
C CYS A 21 -17.69 2.44 8.49
N ARG A 22 -18.81 3.16 8.48
CA ARG A 22 -18.85 4.58 8.80
C ARG A 22 -19.42 4.75 10.20
N THR A 23 -18.72 5.48 11.04
CA THR A 23 -19.14 5.69 12.42
C THR A 23 -20.39 6.58 12.53
N ASP A 24 -20.67 7.38 11.48
CA ASP A 24 -21.84 8.27 11.43
C ASP A 24 -23.08 7.63 10.79
N TRP A 25 -22.99 6.34 10.41
CA TRP A 25 -24.11 5.58 9.87
C TRP A 25 -24.68 4.63 10.93
N SER A 26 -25.95 4.24 10.75
CA SER A 26 -26.56 3.19 11.56
C SER A 26 -25.92 1.83 11.25
N ASP A 27 -26.09 0.89 12.18
CA ASP A 27 -25.64 -0.49 11.97
C ASP A 27 -26.29 -1.11 10.74
N ALA A 28 -27.59 -0.86 10.55
CA ALA A 28 -28.31 -1.39 9.40
C ALA A 28 -27.76 -0.86 8.08
N GLN A 29 -27.45 0.42 8.01
CA GLN A 29 -26.89 1.04 6.82
C GLN A 29 -25.48 0.51 6.53
N ASN A 30 -24.66 0.36 7.57
CA ASN A 30 -23.33 -0.21 7.42
C ASN A 30 -23.40 -1.64 6.89
N ARG A 31 -24.30 -2.46 7.41
CA ARG A 31 -24.46 -3.84 6.95
C ARG A 31 -24.97 -3.91 5.51
N GLU A 32 -25.82 -3.00 5.12
CA GLU A 32 -26.31 -2.94 3.74
C GLU A 32 -25.17 -2.65 2.75
N VAL A 33 -24.29 -1.71 3.09
CA VAL A 33 -23.22 -1.27 2.19
C VAL A 33 -22.00 -2.18 2.25
N PHE A 34 -21.58 -2.58 3.44
CA PHE A 34 -20.32 -3.31 3.63
C PHE A 34 -20.50 -4.82 3.86
N GLY A 35 -21.72 -5.26 4.12
CA GLY A 35 -22.00 -6.68 4.33
C GLY A 35 -21.23 -7.23 5.52
N ALA A 36 -20.67 -8.42 5.36
CA ALA A 36 -19.91 -9.10 6.41
C ALA A 36 -18.63 -8.35 6.83
N CYS A 37 -18.16 -7.41 6.00
CA CYS A 37 -16.95 -6.66 6.28
C CYS A 37 -17.10 -5.67 7.45
N VAL A 38 -18.30 -5.46 7.95
CA VAL A 38 -18.52 -4.71 9.20
C VAL A 38 -18.03 -5.48 10.43
N ASN A 39 -17.85 -6.79 10.32
CA ASN A 39 -17.35 -7.60 11.40
C ASN A 39 -15.84 -7.54 11.45
N ASP A 40 -15.29 -7.71 12.65
CA ASP A 40 -13.84 -7.75 12.85
C ASP A 40 -13.27 -8.94 12.09
N HIS A 41 -12.30 -8.70 11.24
CA HIS A 41 -11.66 -9.76 10.45
C HIS A 41 -10.27 -9.28 10.04
N GLY A 42 -9.51 -10.17 9.45
CA GLY A 42 -8.16 -9.83 9.02
C GLY A 42 -7.75 -10.55 7.75
N HIS A 43 -6.65 -10.10 7.22
CA HIS A 43 -6.08 -10.64 5.99
C HIS A 43 -4.56 -10.76 6.08
N ASN A 44 -4.02 -11.66 5.30
CA ASN A 44 -2.59 -11.68 4.99
C ASN A 44 -2.41 -10.89 3.69
N TYR A 45 -1.99 -9.65 3.84
CA TYR A 45 -1.84 -8.73 2.71
C TYR A 45 -0.50 -8.96 2.02
N ILE A 46 -0.47 -8.66 0.73
CA ILE A 46 0.77 -8.48 -0.03
C ILE A 46 0.79 -7.05 -0.52
N VAL A 47 1.90 -6.36 -0.31
CA VAL A 47 2.12 -5.03 -0.90
C VAL A 47 3.24 -5.13 -1.92
N GLU A 48 2.98 -4.61 -3.12
CA GLU A 48 3.94 -4.58 -4.22
C GLU A 48 4.24 -3.13 -4.57
N VAL A 49 5.51 -2.77 -4.52
CA VAL A 49 5.98 -1.40 -4.79
C VAL A 49 6.79 -1.44 -6.08
N THR A 50 6.32 -0.73 -7.10
CA THR A 50 7.00 -0.63 -8.39
C THR A 50 7.61 0.75 -8.55
N VAL A 51 8.90 0.77 -8.79
CA VAL A 51 9.67 1.99 -9.03
C VAL A 51 10.32 1.91 -10.41
N GLY A 52 10.62 3.05 -10.99
CA GLY A 52 11.20 3.10 -12.32
C GLY A 52 12.28 4.16 -12.45
N GLY A 53 13.09 3.99 -13.48
CA GLY A 53 14.16 4.91 -13.82
C GLY A 53 15.16 4.28 -14.75
N PRO A 54 16.21 5.04 -15.13
CA PRO A 54 17.29 4.50 -15.91
C PRO A 54 18.18 3.60 -15.05
N VAL A 55 18.83 2.64 -15.70
CA VAL A 55 19.79 1.76 -15.03
C VAL A 55 21.11 2.53 -14.88
N ASP A 56 21.61 2.61 -13.65
CA ASP A 56 22.92 3.19 -13.38
C ASP A 56 24.02 2.27 -13.94
N ALA A 57 24.91 2.82 -14.73
CA ALA A 57 25.94 2.05 -15.41
C ALA A 57 26.98 1.45 -14.44
N GLU A 58 27.19 2.10 -13.29
CA GLU A 58 28.17 1.60 -12.31
C GLU A 58 27.62 0.47 -11.47
N THR A 59 26.35 0.56 -11.08
CA THR A 59 25.73 -0.40 -10.15
C THR A 59 24.88 -1.45 -10.84
N GLY A 60 24.41 -1.17 -12.07
CA GLY A 60 23.46 -2.02 -12.76
C GLY A 60 22.03 -1.94 -12.18
N MET A 61 21.76 -0.95 -11.37
CA MET A 61 20.47 -0.82 -10.65
C MET A 61 19.75 0.47 -11.01
N VAL A 62 18.42 0.41 -11.03
CA VAL A 62 17.57 1.61 -11.05
C VAL A 62 17.68 2.32 -9.71
N VAL A 63 17.59 1.55 -8.65
CA VAL A 63 17.78 1.98 -7.27
C VAL A 63 18.14 0.73 -6.47
N ASN A 64 18.86 0.89 -5.38
CA ASN A 64 19.17 -0.26 -4.53
C ASN A 64 17.90 -0.76 -3.85
N LEU A 65 17.55 -2.02 -4.08
CA LEU A 65 16.36 -2.64 -3.47
C LEU A 65 16.45 -2.68 -1.95
N ARG A 66 17.64 -2.65 -1.37
CA ARG A 66 17.80 -2.54 0.09
C ARG A 66 17.25 -1.21 0.60
N HIS A 67 17.43 -0.14 -0.19
CA HIS A 67 16.86 1.17 0.15
C HIS A 67 15.33 1.14 0.05
N VAL A 68 14.80 0.56 -1.03
CA VAL A 68 13.35 0.41 -1.20
C VAL A 68 12.75 -0.39 -0.06
N ASP A 69 13.40 -1.49 0.32
CA ASP A 69 12.93 -2.33 1.42
C ASP A 69 12.96 -1.58 2.75
N ALA A 70 14.02 -0.84 3.02
CA ALA A 70 14.12 -0.05 4.26
C ALA A 70 13.03 1.01 4.35
N VAL A 71 12.74 1.69 3.25
CA VAL A 71 11.68 2.70 3.18
C VAL A 71 10.32 2.04 3.38
N LEU A 72 10.07 0.93 2.68
CA LEU A 72 8.80 0.20 2.78
C LEU A 72 8.54 -0.24 4.22
N ARG A 73 9.54 -0.76 4.90
CA ARG A 73 9.39 -1.20 6.30
C ARG A 73 9.18 -0.02 7.23
N ARG A 74 10.04 0.98 7.17
CA ARG A 74 9.97 2.14 8.06
C ARG A 74 8.70 2.94 7.89
N GLU A 75 8.29 3.18 6.64
CA GLU A 75 7.18 4.08 6.34
C GLU A 75 5.82 3.38 6.33
N PHE A 76 5.79 2.07 6.16
CA PHE A 76 4.51 1.40 6.00
C PHE A 76 4.39 0.10 6.79
N ILE A 77 5.24 -0.91 6.54
CA ILE A 77 5.05 -2.26 7.12
C ILE A 77 5.08 -2.22 8.65
N ASP A 78 6.04 -1.51 9.25
CA ASP A 78 6.17 -1.46 10.72
C ASP A 78 4.95 -0.82 11.39
N ALA A 79 4.21 0.00 10.67
CA ALA A 79 3.02 0.64 11.20
C ALA A 79 1.77 -0.23 11.09
N VAL A 80 1.71 -1.15 10.14
CA VAL A 80 0.48 -1.90 9.83
C VAL A 80 0.56 -3.39 10.18
N ASP A 81 1.76 -3.97 10.19
CA ASP A 81 1.91 -5.41 10.40
C ASP A 81 1.54 -5.80 11.83
N HIS A 82 0.68 -6.80 11.96
CA HIS A 82 0.16 -7.28 13.24
C HIS A 82 -0.60 -6.19 14.01
N ARG A 83 -1.22 -5.28 13.28
CA ARG A 83 -2.01 -4.18 13.85
C ARG A 83 -3.45 -4.24 13.36
N HIS A 84 -4.31 -3.48 14.04
CA HIS A 84 -5.68 -3.25 13.59
C HIS A 84 -5.71 -1.91 12.85
N LEU A 85 -6.06 -1.95 11.58
CA LEU A 85 -5.96 -0.78 10.70
C LEU A 85 -6.85 0.39 11.15
N ASN A 86 -8.00 0.09 11.77
CA ASN A 86 -8.91 1.14 12.24
C ASN A 86 -8.44 1.82 13.53
N ARG A 87 -7.67 1.12 14.37
CA ARG A 87 -7.39 1.56 15.75
C ARG A 87 -5.95 1.97 15.97
N ASP A 88 -5.01 1.28 15.32
CA ASP A 88 -3.61 1.33 15.70
C ASP A 88 -2.71 2.04 14.70
N VAL A 89 -3.26 2.54 13.59
CA VAL A 89 -2.47 3.10 12.50
C VAL A 89 -2.83 4.58 12.34
N ASP A 90 -1.91 5.47 12.71
CA ASP A 90 -2.17 6.91 12.73
C ASP A 90 -2.56 7.47 11.36
N PHE A 91 -1.87 7.07 10.30
CA PHE A 91 -2.15 7.61 8.96
C PHE A 91 -3.41 7.04 8.32
N LEU A 92 -4.08 6.09 8.97
CA LEU A 92 -5.39 5.59 8.55
C LEU A 92 -6.52 6.07 9.45
N ARG A 93 -6.22 6.94 10.40
CA ARG A 93 -7.21 7.45 11.36
C ARG A 93 -8.27 8.26 10.62
N GLY A 94 -9.53 7.92 10.85
CA GLY A 94 -10.64 8.58 10.16
C GLY A 94 -10.86 8.12 8.72
N VAL A 95 -10.14 7.12 8.27
CA VAL A 95 -10.23 6.57 6.91
C VAL A 95 -10.80 5.17 7.00
N ILE A 96 -11.75 4.84 6.12
CA ILE A 96 -12.25 3.47 6.02
C ILE A 96 -11.15 2.63 5.36
N PRO A 97 -10.58 1.63 6.05
CA PRO A 97 -9.39 0.94 5.55
C PRO A 97 -9.71 -0.16 4.55
N THR A 98 -10.33 0.22 3.44
CA THR A 98 -10.49 -0.62 2.26
C THR A 98 -9.13 -0.89 1.62
N ALA A 99 -9.04 -1.90 0.76
CA ALA A 99 -7.82 -2.14 0.00
C ALA A 99 -7.40 -0.91 -0.79
N GLU A 100 -8.36 -0.16 -1.35
CA GLU A 100 -8.13 1.07 -2.08
C GLU A 100 -7.46 2.13 -1.21
N ASN A 101 -8.01 2.39 -0.03
CA ASN A 101 -7.46 3.39 0.87
C ASN A 101 -6.13 2.96 1.50
N VAL A 102 -5.95 1.68 1.74
CA VAL A 102 -4.66 1.15 2.20
C VAL A 102 -3.59 1.36 1.12
N ALA A 103 -3.92 1.09 -0.14
CA ALA A 103 -3.00 1.31 -1.26
C ALA A 103 -2.65 2.79 -1.42
N LEU A 104 -3.65 3.69 -1.31
CA LEU A 104 -3.43 5.13 -1.35
C LEU A 104 -2.50 5.59 -0.21
N ALA A 105 -2.77 5.13 1.00
CA ALA A 105 -1.93 5.48 2.14
C ALA A 105 -0.49 5.01 1.95
N ALA A 106 -0.30 3.78 1.48
CA ALA A 106 1.03 3.25 1.20
C ALA A 106 1.75 4.10 0.15
N PHE A 107 1.06 4.44 -0.94
CA PHE A 107 1.63 5.27 -2.00
C PHE A 107 2.14 6.61 -1.45
N HIS A 108 1.30 7.31 -0.72
CA HIS A 108 1.65 8.63 -0.18
C HIS A 108 2.77 8.57 0.85
N ARG A 109 2.80 7.50 1.66
CA ARG A 109 3.86 7.32 2.65
C ARG A 109 5.22 7.06 2.02
N LEU A 110 5.25 6.35 0.89
CA LEU A 110 6.49 5.90 0.25
C LEU A 110 7.06 6.91 -0.74
N GLU A 111 6.20 7.63 -1.43
CA GLU A 111 6.59 8.48 -2.56
C GLU A 111 7.74 9.45 -2.26
N PRO A 112 7.75 10.17 -1.12
CA PRO A 112 8.81 11.16 -0.87
C PRO A 112 10.20 10.57 -0.64
N HIS A 113 10.31 9.26 -0.42
CA HIS A 113 11.53 8.64 0.09
C HIS A 113 12.26 7.74 -0.91
N LEU A 114 11.80 7.65 -2.15
CA LEU A 114 12.30 6.65 -3.10
C LEU A 114 13.25 7.18 -4.15
N LYS A 115 13.56 8.48 -4.12
CA LYS A 115 14.54 9.05 -5.04
C LYS A 115 15.89 8.32 -4.92
N PRO A 116 16.64 8.16 -6.00
CA PRO A 116 16.46 8.77 -7.33
C PRO A 116 15.41 8.08 -8.21
N ALA A 117 14.89 6.92 -7.82
CA ALA A 117 13.84 6.26 -8.57
C ALA A 117 12.50 6.99 -8.37
N ARG A 118 11.58 6.78 -9.29
CA ARG A 118 10.24 7.31 -9.21
C ARG A 118 9.28 6.20 -8.81
N LEU A 119 8.45 6.46 -7.82
CA LEU A 119 7.37 5.53 -7.46
C LEU A 119 6.31 5.57 -8.55
N LEU A 120 6.07 4.42 -9.17
CA LEU A 120 5.11 4.30 -10.28
C LEU A 120 3.80 3.65 -9.84
N LYS A 121 3.87 2.68 -8.94
CA LYS A 121 2.68 1.93 -8.58
C LYS A 121 2.85 1.29 -7.20
N VAL A 122 1.77 1.27 -6.44
CA VAL A 122 1.63 0.43 -5.25
C VAL A 122 0.39 -0.42 -5.44
N ARG A 123 0.55 -1.73 -5.30
CA ARG A 123 -0.54 -2.68 -5.38
C ARG A 123 -0.67 -3.38 -4.03
N VAL A 124 -1.88 -3.40 -3.49
CA VAL A 124 -2.19 -4.09 -2.25
C VAL A 124 -3.14 -5.24 -2.57
N VAL A 125 -2.67 -6.46 -2.31
CA VAL A 125 -3.47 -7.67 -2.44
C VAL A 125 -4.03 -7.97 -1.07
N GLU A 126 -5.35 -7.85 -0.93
CA GLU A 126 -6.04 -8.09 0.33
C GLU A 126 -6.28 -9.59 0.53
N SER A 127 -6.67 -10.26 -0.54
CA SER A 127 -6.88 -11.70 -0.56
C SER A 127 -6.57 -12.23 -1.96
N GLU A 128 -6.63 -13.53 -2.12
CA GLU A 128 -6.43 -14.14 -3.45
C GLU A 128 -7.47 -13.68 -4.48
N ASN A 129 -8.57 -13.09 -4.02
CA ASN A 129 -9.70 -12.71 -4.88
C ASN A 129 -9.72 -11.23 -5.22
N ASN A 130 -9.02 -10.37 -4.49
CA ASN A 130 -9.09 -8.93 -4.74
C ASN A 130 -7.82 -8.20 -4.40
N ALA A 131 -7.55 -7.20 -5.19
CA ALA A 131 -6.42 -6.30 -5.03
C ALA A 131 -6.82 -4.90 -5.48
N ALA A 132 -6.12 -3.90 -4.97
CA ALA A 132 -6.25 -2.52 -5.40
C ALA A 132 -4.87 -1.98 -5.73
N GLU A 133 -4.80 -1.10 -6.71
CA GLU A 133 -3.52 -0.48 -7.05
C GLU A 133 -3.67 1.01 -7.31
N VAL A 134 -2.62 1.74 -6.93
CA VAL A 134 -2.49 3.17 -7.19
C VAL A 134 -1.34 3.34 -8.17
N SER A 135 -1.57 4.06 -9.24
CA SER A 135 -0.58 4.30 -10.28
C SER A 135 -0.40 5.80 -10.48
N ALA A 136 0.84 6.25 -10.50
CA ALA A 136 1.17 7.65 -10.78
C ALA A 136 0.89 8.01 -12.25
N GLU A 137 0.70 7.01 -13.10
CA GLU A 137 0.46 7.20 -14.53
C GLU A 137 -1.01 7.38 -14.88
N LEU A 138 -1.92 7.13 -13.95
CA LEU A 138 -3.34 7.43 -14.11
C LEU A 138 -3.55 8.91 -13.86
N GLY A 139 -3.45 9.65 -14.89
CA GLY A 139 -3.60 11.10 -14.83
C GLY A 139 -5.04 11.53 -14.92
#